data_275135637818d5c2b700d8213d5ec976
#
_entry.id   275135637818d5c2b700d8213d5ec976
#
_cell.length_a   1.000
_cell.length_b   1.000
_cell.length_c   1.000
_cell.angle_alpha   90.00
_cell.angle_beta   90.00
_cell.angle_gamma   90.00
#
_symmetry.space_group_name_H-M   'P 1'
#
loop_
_entity.id
_entity.type
_entity.pdbx_description
1 polymer ?
#
loop_
_entity_poly.entity_id
_entity_poly.type
_entity_poly.pdbx_seq_one_letter_code
_entity_poly.pdbx_strand_id
1 'polypeptide(L)'
;MDVIPMRSSEASLPASPSRGSTAKPNFAGLDALRCFAALGVVLLHSCVPYLRYPMPGLTWSVMDTPNTAIDFLFWSIELFIMPLFLVLAGFFAWQTLQRRGPNILIRGRARRLLIPLLFGAIVILPLDLYCWVGSWVAEGIVSPAKLKSL
;
A
#
# COMPACT_ATOMS: atom_id res chain seq x y z
N MET A 1 74.22 -7.85 -47.06
CA MET A 1 73.84 -8.42 -45.77
C MET A 1 72.69 -7.59 -45.27
N ASP A 2 71.47 -7.90 -45.81
CA ASP A 2 70.26 -7.09 -45.57
C ASP A 2 69.49 -7.68 -44.39
N VAL A 3 69.37 -6.88 -43.36
CA VAL A 3 68.66 -7.20 -42.16
C VAL A 3 67.19 -6.79 -42.40
N ILE A 4 66.29 -7.77 -42.53
CA ILE A 4 64.83 -7.58 -42.63
C ILE A 4 64.32 -7.24 -41.24
N PRO A 5 63.63 -6.12 -41.02
CA PRO A 5 62.92 -5.86 -39.71
C PRO A 5 61.71 -6.71 -39.60
N MET A 6 61.62 -7.52 -38.54
CA MET A 6 60.40 -8.25 -38.13
C MET A 6 59.33 -7.25 -37.71
N ARG A 7 58.26 -7.23 -38.48
CA ARG A 7 57.03 -6.51 -38.17
C ARG A 7 56.24 -7.31 -37.14
N SER A 8 56.27 -6.90 -35.90
CA SER A 8 55.38 -7.43 -34.83
C SER A 8 53.92 -7.16 -35.19
N SER A 9 53.25 -8.22 -35.57
CA SER A 9 51.80 -8.22 -35.75
C SER A 9 51.15 -8.14 -34.37
N GLU A 10 50.77 -6.91 -33.98
CA GLU A 10 49.85 -6.73 -32.82
C GLU A 10 48.48 -7.36 -33.18
N ALA A 11 48.27 -8.59 -32.68
CA ALA A 11 46.98 -9.23 -32.71
C ALA A 11 46.04 -8.40 -31.83
N SER A 12 45.19 -7.61 -32.45
CA SER A 12 44.10 -6.90 -31.79
C SER A 12 43.14 -7.96 -31.13
N LEU A 13 43.18 -8.02 -29.81
CA LEU A 13 42.26 -8.80 -29.02
C LEU A 13 40.83 -8.35 -29.35
N PRO A 14 39.90 -9.29 -29.61
CA PRO A 14 38.50 -8.93 -29.85
C PRO A 14 37.97 -8.24 -28.60
N ALA A 15 37.40 -7.05 -28.81
CA ALA A 15 36.71 -6.28 -27.77
C ALA A 15 35.71 -7.18 -27.03
N SER A 16 35.85 -7.29 -25.72
CA SER A 16 34.94 -8.04 -24.89
C SER A 16 33.53 -7.49 -25.12
N PRO A 17 32.50 -8.36 -25.30
CA PRO A 17 31.13 -7.91 -25.46
C PRO A 17 30.74 -7.06 -24.25
N SER A 18 30.38 -5.81 -24.47
CA SER A 18 29.88 -4.89 -23.48
C SER A 18 28.74 -5.63 -22.73
N ARG A 19 28.94 -5.87 -21.43
CA ARG A 19 27.89 -6.39 -20.54
C ARG A 19 26.68 -5.48 -20.71
N GLY A 20 25.71 -5.96 -21.47
CA GLY A 20 24.44 -5.30 -21.64
C GLY A 20 23.90 -4.94 -20.25
N SER A 21 23.79 -3.67 -19.99
CA SER A 21 23.14 -3.13 -18.80
C SER A 21 21.75 -3.78 -18.72
N THR A 22 21.58 -4.76 -17.85
CA THR A 22 20.27 -5.29 -17.51
C THR A 22 19.56 -4.20 -16.73
N ALA A 23 18.98 -3.24 -17.46
CA ALA A 23 18.15 -2.20 -16.90
C ALA A 23 17.07 -2.89 -16.05
N LYS A 24 17.06 -2.66 -14.75
CA LYS A 24 16.01 -3.14 -13.86
C LYS A 24 14.69 -2.63 -14.41
N PRO A 25 13.68 -3.50 -14.62
CA PRO A 25 12.41 -3.05 -15.13
C PRO A 25 11.87 -1.96 -14.20
N ASN A 26 11.66 -0.78 -14.76
CA ASN A 26 11.27 0.40 -14.01
C ASN A 26 9.74 0.37 -13.85
N PHE A 27 9.25 0.07 -12.66
CA PHE A 27 7.82 0.02 -12.33
C PHE A 27 7.30 1.35 -11.77
N ALA A 28 7.96 2.47 -12.10
CA ALA A 28 7.59 3.79 -11.60
C ALA A 28 6.09 4.11 -11.78
N GLY A 29 5.47 3.67 -12.89
CA GLY A 29 4.03 3.84 -13.11
C GLY A 29 3.17 3.07 -12.10
N LEU A 30 3.55 1.85 -11.74
CA LEU A 30 2.81 1.05 -10.76
C LEU A 30 3.03 1.56 -9.32
N ASP A 31 4.20 2.09 -9.03
CA ASP A 31 4.47 2.71 -7.73
C ASP A 31 3.72 4.04 -7.60
N ALA A 32 3.64 4.83 -8.67
CA ALA A 32 2.80 6.02 -8.72
C ALA A 32 1.31 5.67 -8.50
N LEU A 33 0.82 4.61 -9.17
CA LEU A 33 -0.55 4.15 -8.99
C LEU A 33 -0.85 3.73 -7.54
N ARG A 34 0.11 3.12 -6.84
CA ARG A 34 -0.01 2.83 -5.40
C ARG A 34 -0.11 4.08 -4.56
N CYS A 35 0.72 5.09 -4.85
CA CYS A 35 0.64 6.36 -4.14
C CYS A 35 -0.71 7.04 -4.34
N PHE A 36 -1.22 7.08 -5.56
CA PHE A 36 -2.56 7.60 -5.84
C PHE A 36 -3.66 6.83 -5.12
N ALA A 37 -3.57 5.49 -5.11
CA ALA A 37 -4.52 4.66 -4.40
C ALA A 37 -4.47 4.92 -2.88
N ALA A 38 -3.29 5.08 -2.29
CA ALA A 38 -3.14 5.43 -0.87
C ALA A 38 -3.73 6.81 -0.54
N LEU A 39 -3.50 7.81 -1.39
CA LEU A 39 -4.12 9.13 -1.25
C LEU A 39 -5.65 9.04 -1.38
N GLY A 40 -6.15 8.20 -2.29
CA GLY A 40 -7.58 7.92 -2.43
C GLY A 40 -8.18 7.34 -1.15
N VAL A 41 -7.49 6.44 -0.45
CA VAL A 41 -7.94 5.92 0.86
C VAL A 41 -8.01 7.02 1.91
N VAL A 42 -7.01 7.91 1.98
CA VAL A 42 -7.03 9.04 2.92
C VAL A 42 -8.20 9.97 2.61
N LEU A 43 -8.41 10.30 1.34
CA LEU A 43 -9.54 11.12 0.91
C LEU A 43 -10.88 10.49 1.28
N LEU A 44 -11.03 9.19 1.03
CA LEU A 44 -12.23 8.42 1.36
C LEU A 44 -12.55 8.52 2.86
N HIS A 45 -11.57 8.28 3.73
CA HIS A 45 -11.78 8.39 5.19
C HIS A 45 -12.09 9.81 5.64
N SER A 46 -11.54 10.82 4.95
CA SER A 46 -11.84 12.23 5.22
C SER A 46 -13.27 12.62 4.83
N CYS A 47 -13.91 11.89 3.92
CA CYS A 47 -15.29 12.14 3.52
C CYS A 47 -16.32 11.59 4.52
N VAL A 48 -15.94 10.65 5.39
CA VAL A 48 -16.88 9.93 6.28
C VAL A 48 -17.75 10.84 7.15
N PRO A 49 -17.25 11.94 7.77
CA PRO A 49 -18.09 12.83 8.59
C PRO A 49 -19.20 13.56 7.80
N TYR A 50 -19.06 13.68 6.48
CA TYR A 50 -19.96 14.41 5.59
C TYR A 50 -20.93 13.51 4.82
N LEU A 51 -20.94 12.19 5.13
CA LEU A 51 -21.82 11.24 4.46
C LEU A 51 -23.27 11.42 4.89
N ARG A 52 -24.16 11.49 3.92
CA ARG A 52 -25.62 11.45 4.14
C ARG A 52 -26.08 10.03 4.43
N TYR A 53 -25.45 9.05 3.79
CA TYR A 53 -25.73 7.62 3.96
C TYR A 53 -24.50 6.93 4.52
N PRO A 54 -24.31 6.94 5.87
CA PRO A 54 -23.15 6.29 6.49
C PRO A 54 -23.19 4.77 6.27
N MET A 55 -22.01 4.17 6.33
CA MET A 55 -21.89 2.70 6.24
C MET A 55 -22.66 2.03 7.38
N PRO A 56 -23.44 0.98 7.10
CA PRO A 56 -24.18 0.26 8.13
C PRO A 56 -23.22 -0.39 9.14
N GLY A 57 -23.53 -0.21 10.42
CA GLY A 57 -22.75 -0.79 11.53
C GLY A 57 -21.63 0.09 12.07
N LEU A 58 -21.33 1.23 11.46
CA LEU A 58 -20.33 2.17 11.94
C LEU A 58 -20.99 3.46 12.43
N THR A 59 -21.00 3.69 13.73
CA THR A 59 -21.46 4.98 14.30
C THR A 59 -20.27 5.90 14.48
N TRP A 60 -20.13 6.86 13.55
CA TRP A 60 -19.11 7.88 13.64
C TRP A 60 -19.50 8.90 14.69
N SER A 61 -18.58 9.27 15.57
CA SER A 61 -18.85 10.21 16.66
C SER A 61 -18.98 11.66 16.22
N VAL A 62 -18.30 12.00 15.14
CA VAL A 62 -18.33 13.36 14.57
C VAL A 62 -19.07 13.33 13.24
N MET A 63 -20.22 14.02 13.19
CA MET A 63 -21.00 14.19 11.96
C MET A 63 -21.08 15.67 11.65
N ASP A 64 -20.82 16.03 10.40
CA ASP A 64 -20.94 17.41 9.91
C ASP A 64 -22.13 17.50 8.91
N THR A 65 -22.24 18.63 8.26
CA THR A 65 -23.31 18.90 7.30
C THR A 65 -23.25 17.92 6.13
N PRO A 66 -24.24 17.04 5.95
CA PRO A 66 -24.19 16.00 4.91
C PRO A 66 -24.28 16.62 3.51
N ASN A 67 -23.47 16.11 2.59
CA ASN A 67 -23.41 16.58 1.21
C ASN A 67 -23.48 15.43 0.22
N THR A 68 -24.45 15.48 -0.67
CA THR A 68 -24.70 14.44 -1.69
C THR A 68 -23.51 14.30 -2.68
N ALA A 69 -22.78 15.38 -2.97
CA ALA A 69 -21.61 15.29 -3.84
C ALA A 69 -20.48 14.51 -3.17
N ILE A 70 -20.34 14.60 -1.85
CA ILE A 70 -19.37 13.84 -1.07
C ILE A 70 -19.78 12.37 -1.01
N ASP A 71 -21.06 12.05 -0.87
CA ASP A 71 -21.56 10.67 -0.99
C ASP A 71 -21.16 10.04 -2.33
N PHE A 72 -21.43 10.75 -3.43
CA PHE A 72 -21.07 10.25 -4.75
C PHE A 72 -19.55 10.03 -4.91
N LEU A 73 -18.75 10.96 -4.43
CA LEU A 73 -17.28 10.87 -4.44
C LEU A 73 -16.80 9.67 -3.61
N PHE A 74 -17.32 9.53 -2.38
CA PHE A 74 -17.00 8.45 -1.48
C PHE A 74 -17.27 7.07 -2.10
N TRP A 75 -18.50 6.84 -2.54
CA TRP A 75 -18.90 5.54 -3.11
C TRP A 75 -18.19 5.25 -4.44
N SER A 76 -17.88 6.29 -5.23
CA SER A 76 -17.07 6.12 -6.44
C SER A 76 -15.65 5.66 -6.14
N ILE A 77 -15.00 6.27 -5.15
CA ILE A 77 -13.65 5.88 -4.73
C ILE A 77 -13.68 4.49 -4.12
N GLU A 78 -14.65 4.18 -3.24
CA GLU A 78 -14.79 2.88 -2.58
C GLU A 78 -14.90 1.74 -3.58
N LEU A 79 -15.70 1.93 -4.63
CA LEU A 79 -15.89 0.93 -5.68
C LEU A 79 -14.60 0.56 -6.39
N PHE A 80 -13.70 1.53 -6.63
CA PHE A 80 -12.46 1.32 -7.37
C PHE A 80 -11.28 0.92 -6.48
N ILE A 81 -11.21 1.44 -5.26
CA ILE A 81 -9.99 1.35 -4.46
C ILE A 81 -9.69 -0.09 -4.03
N MET A 82 -10.71 -0.84 -3.62
CA MET A 82 -10.56 -2.23 -3.17
C MET A 82 -10.09 -3.17 -4.29
N PRO A 83 -10.76 -3.22 -5.46
CA PRO A 83 -10.27 -4.01 -6.59
C PRO A 83 -8.88 -3.58 -7.07
N LEU A 84 -8.58 -2.30 -7.08
CA LEU A 84 -7.29 -1.77 -7.48
C LEU A 84 -6.15 -2.30 -6.61
N PHE A 85 -6.31 -2.24 -5.27
CA PHE A 85 -5.32 -2.80 -4.36
C PHE A 85 -5.15 -4.31 -4.52
N LEU A 86 -6.23 -5.04 -4.74
CA LEU A 86 -6.18 -6.48 -4.95
C LEU A 86 -5.40 -6.84 -6.22
N VAL A 87 -5.67 -6.15 -7.32
CA VAL A 87 -4.96 -6.34 -8.60
C VAL A 87 -3.47 -6.01 -8.46
N LEU A 88 -3.14 -4.87 -7.85
CA LEU A 88 -1.75 -4.49 -7.60
C LEU A 88 -1.03 -5.50 -6.70
N ALA A 89 -1.67 -5.94 -5.63
CA ALA A 89 -1.11 -6.93 -4.73
C ALA A 89 -0.89 -8.27 -5.43
N GLY A 90 -1.84 -8.72 -6.25
CA GLY A 90 -1.73 -9.93 -7.07
C GLY A 90 -0.59 -9.85 -8.09
N PHE A 91 -0.50 -8.75 -8.81
CA PHE A 91 0.57 -8.52 -9.79
C PHE A 91 1.97 -8.62 -9.17
N PHE A 92 2.20 -7.92 -8.06
CA PHE A 92 3.51 -7.96 -7.39
C PHE A 92 3.78 -9.29 -6.67
N ALA A 93 2.72 -10.01 -6.26
CA ALA A 93 2.86 -11.37 -5.77
C ALA A 93 3.35 -12.30 -6.86
N TRP A 94 2.67 -12.29 -8.00
CA TRP A 94 3.03 -13.07 -9.17
C TRP A 94 4.47 -12.80 -9.61
N GLN A 95 4.84 -11.55 -9.74
CA GLN A 95 6.20 -11.17 -10.14
C GLN A 95 7.27 -11.67 -9.16
N THR A 96 7.00 -11.59 -7.85
CA THR A 96 7.92 -12.09 -6.83
C THR A 96 8.02 -13.61 -6.87
N LEU A 97 6.89 -14.29 -7.07
CA LEU A 97 6.81 -15.74 -7.20
C LEU A 97 7.66 -16.24 -8.37
N GLN A 98 7.52 -15.61 -9.53
CA GLN A 98 8.27 -15.97 -10.73
C GLN A 98 9.79 -15.75 -10.59
N ARG A 99 10.19 -14.69 -9.87
CA ARG A 99 11.62 -14.33 -9.76
C ARG A 99 12.34 -15.01 -8.60
N ARG A 100 11.67 -15.26 -7.48
CA ARG A 100 12.32 -15.66 -6.21
C ARG A 100 11.76 -16.93 -5.60
N GLY A 101 10.72 -17.51 -6.17
CA GLY A 101 10.06 -18.69 -5.66
C GLY A 101 9.12 -18.45 -4.47
N PRO A 102 8.31 -19.48 -4.10
CA PRO A 102 7.23 -19.34 -3.13
C PRO A 102 7.71 -19.09 -1.71
N ASN A 103 8.78 -19.74 -1.27
CA ASN A 103 9.27 -19.64 0.10
C ASN A 103 9.75 -18.21 0.45
N ILE A 104 10.45 -17.55 -0.47
CA ILE A 104 10.92 -16.18 -0.29
C ILE A 104 9.74 -15.21 -0.31
N LEU A 105 8.75 -15.45 -1.17
CA LEU A 105 7.53 -14.66 -1.23
C LEU A 105 6.77 -14.71 0.11
N ILE A 106 6.49 -15.91 0.61
CA ILE A 106 5.72 -16.11 1.85
C ILE A 106 6.47 -15.52 3.04
N ARG A 107 7.75 -15.89 3.23
CA ARG A 107 8.55 -15.39 4.36
C ARG A 107 8.74 -13.88 4.34
N GLY A 108 8.99 -13.31 3.16
CA GLY A 108 9.16 -11.87 3.00
C GLY A 108 7.87 -11.08 3.26
N ARG A 109 6.73 -11.59 2.79
CA ARG A 109 5.42 -10.97 3.04
C ARG A 109 4.96 -11.17 4.47
N ALA A 110 5.09 -12.38 5.02
CA ALA A 110 4.75 -12.66 6.40
C ALA A 110 5.48 -11.69 7.34
N ARG A 111 6.79 -11.56 7.22
CA ARG A 111 7.55 -10.64 8.09
C ARG A 111 7.12 -9.17 7.92
N ARG A 112 6.88 -8.73 6.68
CA ARG A 112 6.51 -7.33 6.40
C ARG A 112 5.07 -6.98 6.74
N LEU A 113 4.18 -7.97 6.78
CA LEU A 113 2.76 -7.78 7.07
C LEU A 113 2.42 -8.15 8.52
N LEU A 114 2.96 -9.27 9.04
CA LEU A 114 2.64 -9.71 10.41
C LEU A 114 3.22 -8.79 11.48
N ILE A 115 4.43 -8.26 11.30
CA ILE A 115 5.03 -7.39 12.32
C ILE A 115 4.21 -6.11 12.51
N PRO A 116 3.91 -5.31 11.45
CA PRO A 116 3.08 -4.11 11.63
C PRO A 116 1.64 -4.46 11.99
N LEU A 117 1.09 -5.59 11.52
CA LEU A 117 -0.23 -6.05 11.90
C LEU A 117 -0.33 -6.37 13.39
N LEU A 118 0.62 -7.11 13.96
CA LEU A 118 0.67 -7.43 15.38
C LEU A 118 0.86 -6.17 16.23
N PHE A 119 1.75 -5.28 15.80
CA PHE A 119 1.90 -3.98 16.46
C PHE A 119 0.61 -3.17 16.42
N GLY A 120 -0.04 -3.08 15.27
CA GLY A 120 -1.32 -2.40 15.12
C GLY A 120 -2.42 -3.02 15.98
N ALA A 121 -2.52 -4.36 16.00
CA ALA A 121 -3.54 -5.06 16.77
C ALA A 121 -3.33 -4.94 18.30
N ILE A 122 -2.09 -4.91 18.76
CA ILE A 122 -1.78 -4.89 20.21
C ILE A 122 -1.73 -3.46 20.76
N VAL A 123 -1.26 -2.49 19.97
CA VAL A 123 -1.03 -1.12 20.43
C VAL A 123 -2.05 -0.15 19.86
N ILE A 124 -2.17 -0.11 18.53
CA ILE A 124 -2.98 0.91 17.87
C ILE A 124 -4.47 0.63 18.05
N LEU A 125 -4.91 -0.61 17.84
CA LEU A 125 -6.34 -0.95 17.91
C LEU A 125 -6.95 -0.73 19.31
N PRO A 126 -6.32 -1.12 20.45
CA PRO A 126 -6.86 -0.79 21.76
C PRO A 126 -6.85 0.71 22.06
N LEU A 127 -5.84 1.45 21.58
CA LEU A 127 -5.77 2.89 21.76
C LEU A 127 -6.87 3.61 20.96
N ASP A 128 -7.07 3.19 19.73
CA ASP A 128 -8.11 3.71 18.84
C ASP A 128 -9.50 3.42 19.42
N LEU A 129 -9.75 2.19 19.86
CA LEU A 129 -10.98 1.81 20.53
C LEU A 129 -11.25 2.65 21.80
N TYR A 130 -10.22 2.91 22.58
CA TYR A 130 -10.33 3.76 23.75
C TYR A 130 -10.73 5.19 23.40
N CYS A 131 -10.11 5.77 22.36
CA CYS A 131 -10.45 7.10 21.86
C CYS A 131 -11.89 7.14 21.31
N TRP A 132 -12.33 6.10 20.60
CA TRP A 132 -13.68 6.00 20.07
C TRP A 132 -14.74 5.92 21.16
N VAL A 133 -14.54 5.07 22.14
CA VAL A 133 -15.47 4.95 23.28
C VAL A 133 -15.50 6.27 24.05
N GLY A 134 -14.36 6.90 24.28
CA GLY A 134 -14.28 8.22 24.91
C GLY A 134 -15.07 9.29 24.14
N SER A 135 -15.00 9.29 22.83
CA SER A 135 -15.72 10.19 21.94
C SER A 135 -17.26 9.94 22.03
N TRP A 136 -17.69 8.69 22.01
CA TRP A 136 -19.12 8.35 22.15
C TRP A 136 -19.70 8.76 23.51
N VAL A 137 -18.89 8.69 24.57
CA VAL A 137 -19.31 9.17 25.90
C VAL A 137 -19.39 10.70 25.91
N ALA A 138 -18.42 11.39 25.30
CA ALA A 138 -18.41 12.85 25.23
C ALA A 138 -19.61 13.41 24.45
N GLU A 139 -19.98 12.76 23.34
CA GLU A 139 -21.14 13.11 22.51
C GLU A 139 -22.48 12.61 23.08
N GLY A 140 -22.47 11.91 24.22
CA GLY A 140 -23.70 11.42 24.86
C GLY A 140 -24.35 10.23 24.14
N ILE A 141 -23.70 9.62 23.14
CA ILE A 141 -24.21 8.46 22.40
C ILE A 141 -24.28 7.25 23.32
N VAL A 142 -23.31 7.11 24.23
CA VAL A 142 -23.24 6.03 25.22
C VAL A 142 -23.14 6.62 26.61
N SER A 143 -24.05 6.24 27.53
CA SER A 143 -23.96 6.70 28.91
C SER A 143 -22.82 5.98 29.65
N PRO A 144 -22.05 6.69 30.52
CA PRO A 144 -20.97 6.07 31.31
C PRO A 144 -21.43 4.92 32.22
N ALA A 145 -22.72 4.95 32.60
CA ALA A 145 -23.33 3.89 33.40
C ALA A 145 -23.44 2.54 32.67
N LYS A 146 -23.70 2.56 31.35
CA LYS A 146 -23.76 1.35 30.52
C LYS A 146 -22.37 0.74 30.29
N LEU A 147 -21.30 1.55 30.31
CA LEU A 147 -19.93 1.06 30.14
C LEU A 147 -19.45 0.26 31.37
N LYS A 148 -19.96 0.57 32.55
CA LYS A 148 -19.61 -0.15 33.81
C LYS A 148 -20.31 -1.50 33.95
N SER A 149 -21.27 -1.81 33.09
CA SER A 149 -22.04 -3.07 33.10
C SER A 149 -21.57 -4.09 32.04
N LEU A 150 -20.57 -3.75 31.23
CA LEU A 150 -19.85 -4.63 30.30
C LEU A 150 -18.56 -5.16 30.92
#